data_8ccdaedaaede4f763f932176634a3702
#
_entry.id   8ccdaedaaede4f763f932176634a3702
#
_cell.length_a   1.000
_cell.length_b   1.000
_cell.length_c   1.000
_cell.angle_alpha   90.00
_cell.angle_beta   90.00
_cell.angle_gamma   90.00
#
_symmetry.space_group_name_H-M   'P 1'
#
loop_
_entity.id
_entity.type
_entity.pdbx_description
1 polymer ?
#
loop_
_entity_poly.entity_id
_entity_poly.type
_entity_poly.pdbx_seq_one_letter_code
_entity_poly.pdbx_strand_id
1 'polypeptide(L)'
;YVSDEEGEGNQVYLRSSVGDPLFGLAERVSPIGGTEPVWSKDGAHLFFRRGREFYETTITGNTPNIGQPVHLFDGVYVNDVLDNLTAYDVTTSNNRFLMLRQPHPVRIIHLISGWQSSAFTPPDE
;
A
#
# COMPACT_ATOMS: atom_id res chain seq x y z
N TYR A 1 3.31 11.30 -4.25
CA TYR A 1 4.19 11.07 -3.11
C TYR A 1 3.40 11.02 -1.81
N VAL A 2 4.01 10.50 -0.78
CA VAL A 2 3.45 10.45 0.58
C VAL A 2 4.19 11.47 1.46
N SER A 3 3.46 12.19 2.27
CA SER A 3 4.01 13.16 3.23
C SER A 3 3.09 13.32 4.44
N ASP A 4 3.66 13.71 5.56
CA ASP A 4 2.96 14.15 6.76
C ASP A 4 3.10 15.67 7.00
N GLU A 5 3.34 16.42 5.93
CA GLU A 5 3.67 17.86 5.99
C GLU A 5 2.62 18.72 6.72
N GLU A 6 1.40 18.23 6.83
CA GLU A 6 0.33 18.90 7.58
C GLU A 6 0.23 18.42 9.04
N GLY A 7 1.07 17.46 9.45
CA GLY A 7 1.08 16.95 10.83
C GLY A 7 -0.11 16.09 11.23
N GLU A 8 -0.92 15.66 10.27
CA GLU A 8 -2.11 14.81 10.48
C GLU A 8 -1.84 13.32 10.17
N GLY A 9 -0.58 12.93 10.07
CA GLY A 9 -0.14 11.60 9.63
C GLY A 9 0.04 11.54 8.11
N ASN A 10 0.47 10.37 7.65
CA ASN A 10 0.79 10.18 6.23
C ASN A 10 -0.42 10.40 5.32
N GLN A 11 -0.22 11.21 4.30
CA GLN A 11 -1.18 11.54 3.27
C GLN A 11 -0.57 11.31 1.89
N VAL A 12 -1.40 10.96 0.92
CA VAL A 12 -1.00 10.89 -0.48
C VAL A 12 -1.27 12.23 -1.16
N TYR A 13 -0.24 12.77 -1.80
CA TYR A 13 -0.30 14.03 -2.54
C TYR A 13 0.02 13.81 -4.02
N LEU A 14 -0.63 14.58 -4.85
CA LEU A 14 -0.36 14.69 -6.28
C LEU A 14 0.20 16.08 -6.58
N ARG A 15 1.28 16.11 -7.35
CA ARG A 15 1.85 17.36 -7.86
C ARG A 15 1.89 17.30 -9.38
N SER A 16 1.40 18.33 -10.02
CA SER A 16 1.49 18.46 -11.48
C SER A 16 2.95 18.70 -11.91
N SER A 17 3.38 18.03 -12.96
CA SER A 17 4.65 18.30 -13.63
C SER A 17 4.51 19.30 -14.78
N VAL A 18 3.30 19.76 -15.05
CA VAL A 18 3.04 20.77 -16.08
C VAL A 18 3.32 22.15 -15.52
N GLY A 19 4.22 22.87 -16.13
CA GLY A 19 4.72 24.15 -15.66
C GLY A 19 6.07 24.00 -14.94
N ASP A 20 6.30 24.75 -13.87
CA ASP A 20 7.51 24.62 -13.08
C ASP A 20 7.34 23.49 -12.04
N PRO A 21 8.03 22.36 -12.19
CA PRO A 21 7.87 21.21 -11.30
C PRO A 21 8.34 21.49 -9.88
N LEU A 22 9.09 22.57 -9.66
CA LEU A 22 9.56 22.96 -8.34
C LEU A 22 8.51 23.75 -7.53
N PHE A 23 7.55 24.36 -8.24
CA PHE A 23 6.55 25.25 -7.64
C PHE A 23 5.11 24.83 -7.88
N GLY A 24 4.87 23.69 -8.54
CA GLY A 24 3.53 23.14 -8.69
C GLY A 24 2.88 22.88 -7.32
N LEU A 25 1.65 23.37 -7.17
CA LEU A 25 0.88 23.09 -5.97
C LEU A 25 0.67 21.59 -5.81
N ALA A 26 0.87 21.11 -4.59
CA ALA A 26 0.52 19.75 -4.22
C ALA A 26 -0.96 19.70 -3.83
N GLU A 27 -1.69 18.75 -4.37
CA GLU A 27 -3.06 18.50 -4.01
C GLU A 27 -3.18 17.20 -3.23
N ARG A 28 -3.93 17.23 -2.14
CA ARG A 28 -4.16 16.04 -1.30
C ARG A 28 -5.11 15.10 -2.02
N VAL A 29 -4.65 13.86 -2.23
CA VAL A 29 -5.44 12.77 -2.83
C VAL A 29 -6.23 12.01 -1.77
N SER A 30 -5.63 11.79 -0.61
CA SER A 30 -6.19 10.96 0.46
C SER A 30 -6.65 11.82 1.65
N PRO A 31 -7.88 12.37 1.64
CA PRO A 31 -8.35 13.25 2.71
C PRO A 31 -8.47 12.55 4.07
N ILE A 32 -8.49 11.24 4.07
CA ILE A 32 -8.62 10.40 5.27
C ILE A 32 -7.31 9.74 5.72
N GLY A 33 -6.20 10.12 5.12
CA GLY A 33 -4.91 9.45 5.30
C GLY A 33 -4.63 8.42 4.22
N GLY A 34 -3.36 8.15 3.97
CA GLY A 34 -2.98 7.16 2.98
C GLY A 34 -1.49 7.00 2.79
N THR A 35 -1.12 5.83 2.32
CA THR A 35 0.27 5.43 2.02
C THR A 35 0.29 4.59 0.75
N GLU A 36 1.49 4.28 0.26
CA GLU A 36 1.73 3.34 -0.84
C GLU A 36 0.91 3.66 -2.11
N PRO A 37 1.03 4.86 -2.68
CA PRO A 37 0.31 5.20 -3.90
C PRO A 37 0.84 4.42 -5.11
N VAL A 38 -0.06 3.87 -5.92
CA VAL A 38 0.24 3.18 -7.17
C VAL A 38 -0.65 3.71 -8.28
N TRP A 39 -0.05 4.14 -9.38
CA TRP A 39 -0.78 4.52 -10.58
C TRP A 39 -1.33 3.30 -11.32
N SER A 40 -2.53 3.44 -11.84
CA SER A 40 -3.01 2.54 -12.89
C SER A 40 -2.14 2.68 -14.15
N LYS A 41 -2.09 1.63 -14.96
CA LYS A 41 -1.27 1.63 -16.18
C LYS A 41 -1.76 2.62 -17.23
N ASP A 42 -3.02 2.98 -17.23
CA ASP A 42 -3.61 3.99 -18.11
C ASP A 42 -3.45 5.43 -17.56
N GLY A 43 -2.96 5.57 -16.34
CA GLY A 43 -2.76 6.88 -15.70
C GLY A 43 -4.04 7.59 -15.26
N ALA A 44 -5.19 6.93 -15.35
CA ALA A 44 -6.48 7.53 -15.03
C ALA A 44 -6.92 7.30 -13.57
N HIS A 45 -6.24 6.39 -12.87
CA HIS A 45 -6.56 6.03 -11.50
C HIS A 45 -5.30 6.03 -10.64
N LEU A 46 -5.48 6.39 -9.40
CA LEU A 46 -4.47 6.28 -8.35
C LEU A 46 -5.02 5.41 -7.23
N PHE A 47 -4.31 4.35 -6.92
CA PHE A 47 -4.63 3.45 -5.81
C PHE A 47 -3.78 3.82 -4.61
N PHE A 48 -4.32 3.68 -3.42
CA PHE A 48 -3.58 3.85 -2.17
C PHE A 48 -4.22 3.02 -1.06
N ARG A 49 -3.51 2.91 0.05
CA ARG A 49 -4.05 2.20 1.20
C ARG A 49 -4.01 3.07 2.45
N ARG A 50 -4.92 2.78 3.36
CA ARG A 50 -4.96 3.29 4.72
C ARG A 50 -5.04 2.10 5.68
N GLY A 51 -3.89 1.72 6.24
CA GLY A 51 -3.82 0.50 7.03
C GLY A 51 -4.23 -0.75 6.23
N ARG A 52 -5.40 -1.30 6.54
CA ARG A 52 -5.95 -2.50 5.88
C ARG A 52 -6.89 -2.19 4.72
N GLU A 53 -7.30 -0.97 4.59
CA GLU A 53 -8.28 -0.51 3.60
C GLU A 53 -7.57 -0.06 2.32
N PHE A 54 -8.06 -0.50 1.17
CA PHE A 54 -7.57 -0.10 -0.15
C PHE A 54 -8.59 0.79 -0.85
N TYR A 55 -8.07 1.84 -1.46
CA TYR A 55 -8.86 2.89 -2.11
C TYR A 55 -8.40 3.14 -3.53
N GLU A 56 -9.31 3.63 -4.33
CA GLU A 56 -9.08 4.12 -5.69
C GLU A 56 -9.61 5.54 -5.81
N THR A 57 -8.88 6.40 -6.50
CA THR A 57 -9.37 7.70 -6.92
C THR A 57 -9.13 7.91 -8.41
N THR A 58 -10.07 8.56 -9.07
CA THR A 58 -9.95 8.92 -10.50
C THR A 58 -9.20 10.22 -10.64
N ILE A 59 -8.26 10.26 -11.58
CA ILE A 59 -7.50 11.46 -11.94
C ILE A 59 -7.82 11.82 -13.38
N THR A 60 -8.33 13.00 -13.63
CA THR A 60 -8.73 13.45 -14.97
C THR A 60 -8.14 14.82 -15.31
N GLY A 61 -7.90 15.03 -16.62
CA GLY A 61 -7.47 16.31 -17.14
C GLY A 61 -5.97 16.60 -17.02
N ASN A 62 -5.53 17.63 -17.72
CA ASN A 62 -4.13 18.08 -17.71
C ASN A 62 -3.81 18.92 -16.46
N THR A 63 -4.80 19.62 -15.93
CA THR A 63 -4.78 20.12 -14.56
C THR A 63 -5.53 19.07 -13.76
N PRO A 64 -4.85 18.32 -12.87
CA PRO A 64 -5.43 17.15 -12.27
C PRO A 64 -6.73 17.49 -11.53
N ASN A 65 -7.82 16.88 -11.93
CA ASN A 65 -9.04 16.86 -11.16
C ASN A 65 -9.10 15.53 -10.43
N ILE A 66 -9.02 15.61 -9.11
CA ILE A 66 -8.95 14.45 -8.21
C ILE A 66 -10.37 14.10 -7.78
N GLY A 67 -10.82 12.90 -8.13
CA GLY A 67 -12.10 12.37 -7.70
C GLY A 67 -12.11 11.99 -6.21
N GLN A 68 -13.30 11.73 -5.69
CA GLN A 68 -13.43 11.22 -4.32
C GLN A 68 -12.89 9.79 -4.25
N PRO A 69 -12.11 9.46 -3.21
CA PRO A 69 -11.65 8.09 -3.01
C PRO A 69 -12.81 7.13 -2.79
N VAL A 70 -12.74 6.00 -3.48
CA VAL A 70 -13.70 4.90 -3.36
C VAL A 70 -13.01 3.73 -2.66
N HIS A 71 -13.62 3.22 -1.60
CA HIS A 71 -13.16 2.03 -0.91
C HIS A 71 -13.35 0.80 -1.80
N LEU A 72 -12.31 -0.01 -1.97
CA LEU A 72 -12.32 -1.21 -2.80
C LEU A 72 -12.48 -2.48 -1.98
N PHE A 73 -11.58 -2.70 -1.04
CA PHE A 73 -11.56 -3.89 -0.19
C PHE A 73 -10.66 -3.69 1.03
N ASP A 74 -10.78 -4.61 1.98
CA ASP A 74 -9.91 -4.71 3.15
C ASP A 74 -9.06 -5.97 3.07
N GLY A 75 -7.85 -5.91 3.59
CA GLY A 75 -7.00 -7.09 3.69
C GLY A 75 -5.79 -6.92 4.59
N VAL A 76 -5.36 -8.02 5.18
CA VAL A 76 -4.13 -8.08 5.97
C VAL A 76 -2.99 -8.48 5.05
N TYR A 77 -2.32 -7.49 4.52
CA TYR A 77 -1.17 -7.67 3.66
C TYR A 77 0.04 -6.95 4.25
N VAL A 78 1.23 -7.37 3.82
CA VAL A 78 2.45 -6.69 4.21
C VAL A 78 2.31 -5.21 3.86
N ASN A 79 2.63 -4.37 4.81
CA ASN A 79 2.86 -2.95 4.58
C ASN A 79 4.30 -2.66 4.96
N ASP A 80 5.01 -2.02 4.09
CA ASP A 80 6.35 -1.57 4.42
C ASP A 80 6.26 -0.29 5.25
N VAL A 81 6.63 -0.43 6.51
CA VAL A 81 6.59 0.67 7.47
C VAL A 81 7.89 1.48 7.44
N LEU A 82 8.92 1.00 6.74
CA LEU A 82 10.26 1.49 6.92
C LEU A 82 10.79 2.42 5.83
N ASP A 83 10.35 2.28 4.56
CA ASP A 83 11.02 2.96 3.46
C ASP A 83 10.13 3.56 2.37
N ASN A 84 8.87 3.82 2.63
CA ASN A 84 7.92 4.31 1.60
C ASN A 84 7.84 3.43 0.34
N LEU A 85 8.18 2.16 0.47
CA LEU A 85 8.03 1.20 -0.60
C LEU A 85 6.59 0.71 -0.69
N THR A 86 6.16 0.42 -1.90
CA THR A 86 4.84 -0.13 -2.14
C THR A 86 4.89 -1.65 -2.12
N ALA A 87 4.10 -2.28 -1.27
CA ALA A 87 4.05 -3.74 -1.10
C ALA A 87 2.97 -4.41 -1.94
N TYR A 88 2.46 -3.73 -2.97
CA TYR A 88 1.48 -4.27 -3.91
C TYR A 88 1.63 -3.65 -5.30
N ASP A 89 1.03 -4.24 -6.30
CA ASP A 89 0.94 -3.70 -7.66
C ASP A 89 -0.44 -4.00 -8.26
N VAL A 90 -0.77 -3.30 -9.34
CA VAL A 90 -2.06 -3.41 -10.02
C VAL A 90 -1.84 -3.86 -11.46
N THR A 91 -2.68 -4.78 -11.92
CA THR A 91 -2.60 -5.25 -13.31
C THR A 91 -3.00 -4.17 -14.31
N THR A 92 -2.62 -4.37 -15.57
CA THR A 92 -2.93 -3.45 -16.68
C THR A 92 -4.43 -3.20 -16.88
N SER A 93 -5.26 -4.15 -16.48
CA SER A 93 -6.73 -4.01 -16.56
C SER A 93 -7.35 -3.37 -15.30
N ASN A 94 -6.53 -2.98 -14.34
CA ASN A 94 -6.95 -2.37 -13.06
C ASN A 94 -7.92 -3.19 -12.22
N ASN A 95 -8.09 -4.48 -12.51
CA ASN A 95 -9.07 -5.33 -11.85
C ASN A 95 -8.45 -6.42 -10.96
N ARG A 96 -7.13 -6.47 -10.89
CA ARG A 96 -6.39 -7.42 -10.04
C ARG A 96 -5.24 -6.73 -9.34
N PHE A 97 -5.06 -7.11 -8.10
CA PHE A 97 -3.94 -6.67 -7.28
C PHE A 97 -3.00 -7.83 -7.02
N LEU A 98 -1.70 -7.56 -7.15
CA LEU A 98 -0.66 -8.45 -6.66
C LEU A 98 -0.29 -7.99 -5.25
N MET A 99 -0.52 -8.83 -4.25
CA MET A 99 -0.35 -8.47 -2.85
C MET A 99 0.70 -9.35 -2.21
N LEU A 100 1.53 -8.76 -1.35
CA LEU A 100 2.41 -9.51 -0.48
C LEU A 100 1.67 -9.85 0.80
N ARG A 101 1.60 -11.13 1.10
CA ARG A 101 1.05 -11.62 2.36
C ARG A 101 2.17 -12.20 3.20
N GLN A 102 2.28 -11.73 4.42
CA GLN A 102 3.17 -12.35 5.37
C GLN A 102 2.61 -13.75 5.68
N PRO A 103 3.37 -14.81 5.43
CA PRO A 103 2.95 -16.12 5.89
C PRO A 103 2.76 -16.02 7.42
N HIS A 104 1.69 -16.58 7.92
CA HIS A 104 1.55 -16.70 9.36
C HIS A 104 2.86 -17.28 9.90
N PRO A 105 3.44 -16.72 10.95
CA PRO A 105 4.53 -17.39 11.64
C PRO A 105 3.98 -18.75 12.04
N VAL A 106 4.29 -19.70 11.21
CA VAL A 106 3.83 -21.05 11.40
C VAL A 106 4.33 -21.43 12.78
N ARG A 107 3.52 -22.07 13.48
CA ARG A 107 3.74 -22.71 14.77
C ARG A 107 4.89 -23.73 14.75
N ILE A 108 5.90 -23.49 13.93
CA ILE A 108 7.19 -24.18 13.90
C ILE A 108 7.83 -24.18 15.29
N ILE A 109 7.56 -23.15 16.08
CA ILE A 109 7.97 -23.05 17.49
C ILE A 109 7.47 -24.25 18.30
N HIS A 110 6.31 -24.80 18.00
CA HIS A 110 5.79 -25.99 18.68
C HIS A 110 6.59 -27.25 18.34
N LEU A 111 7.10 -27.34 17.11
CA LEU A 111 7.97 -28.43 16.71
C LEU A 111 9.33 -28.36 17.42
N ILE A 112 9.84 -27.17 17.64
CA ILE A 112 11.10 -26.95 18.34
C ILE A 112 10.96 -27.29 19.84
N SER A 113 9.84 -27.02 20.46
CA SER A 113 9.63 -27.32 21.88
C SER A 113 9.58 -28.83 22.16
N GLY A 114 9.20 -29.63 21.20
CA GLY A 114 9.25 -31.08 21.32
C GLY A 114 10.65 -31.68 21.37
N TRP A 115 11.68 -30.94 21.04
CA TRP A 115 13.06 -31.39 21.09
C TRP A 115 13.65 -31.47 22.49
N GLN A 116 13.03 -30.85 23.43
CA GLN A 116 13.53 -30.80 24.81
C GLN A 116 13.29 -32.06 25.61
N SER A 117 12.48 -32.92 25.10
CA SER A 117 12.37 -34.25 25.67
C SER A 117 13.60 -35.03 25.26
N SER A 118 14.52 -35.18 26.15
CA SER A 118 15.63 -36.10 26.20
C SER A 118 15.95 -36.84 24.89
N ALA A 119 16.54 -37.71 24.62
CA ALA A 119 16.78 -38.47 23.40
C ALA A 119 16.01 -37.94 22.19
N PHE A 120 16.52 -36.87 21.63
CA PHE A 120 15.93 -36.27 20.48
C PHE A 120 15.77 -37.31 19.35
N THR A 121 14.54 -37.62 19.05
CA THR A 121 14.20 -38.34 17.83
C THR A 121 13.63 -37.30 16.87
N PRO A 122 14.24 -37.09 15.69
CA PRO A 122 13.69 -36.17 14.73
C PRO A 122 12.24 -36.53 14.44
N PRO A 123 11.32 -35.57 14.47
CA PRO A 123 9.96 -35.86 14.04
C PRO A 123 9.97 -36.29 12.58
N ASP A 124 9.20 -37.32 12.25
CA ASP A 124 9.06 -37.88 10.92
C ASP A 124 8.19 -37.04 9.98
N GLU A 125 8.21 -35.76 10.12
CA GLU A 125 7.34 -34.83 9.39
C GLU A 125 8.09 -33.65 8.77
#